data_701ed57c2633ba413d0ba608e89d04d3
#
_entry.id   701ed57c2633ba413d0ba608e89d04d3
#
_cell.length_a   1.000
_cell.length_b   1.000
_cell.length_c   1.000
_cell.angle_alpha   90.00
_cell.angle_beta   90.00
_cell.angle_gamma   90.00
#
_symmetry.space_group_name_H-M   'P 1'
#
loop_
_entity.id
_entity.type
_entity.pdbx_description
1 polymer ?
#
loop_
_entity_poly.entity_id
_entity_poly.type
_entity_poly.pdbx_seq_one_letter_code
_entity_poly.pdbx_strand_id
1 'polypeptide(L)'
;MCELVCSLNQHGRRLTRIAVGFISAFALLAVPIASPAQPPKAPPPPIDSGFDPSTLRPFTDGAPYLDQHETGLYPGGRNGMPAAHRRAGERVASTIRPLDTGGKPDDQAGRILALVFGHSNCSMYFRALQQHLTAHAAELHPRFEMLNAAVGGQQLPQIVRLQGPVWDLATKLNSRPGYSAAQVQVLFLHTTWHGARNAHRDPPGEFPQRMQQMQRDLATVIEHCVKRYPNLKIAYITADGFRHFTGFEPHVWREAFAMKWLIESQIKGEPDAAFEGAARRLPWLTWGPYIWDNTWNARSFSDGVHPAPGAMAIFVEKYWQHLTRDSVAKPWLMKP
;
A
#
# COMPACT_ATOMS: atom_id res chain seq x y z
N MET A 1 27.98 33.56 -56.64
CA MET A 1 27.26 34.53 -57.45
C MET A 1 26.28 35.24 -56.58
N CYS A 2 26.67 36.44 -56.30
CA CYS A 2 25.94 37.73 -56.33
C CYS A 2 24.94 37.91 -55.22
N GLU A 3 24.81 38.96 -54.54
CA GLU A 3 25.56 40.29 -54.35
C GLU A 3 24.82 40.97 -53.18
N LEU A 4 25.58 41.45 -52.31
CA LEU A 4 25.65 42.78 -51.67
C LEU A 4 24.67 43.85 -52.22
N VAL A 5 23.95 44.50 -51.33
CA VAL A 5 23.80 45.99 -51.39
C VAL A 5 23.83 46.58 -49.97
N CYS A 6 24.80 47.42 -49.75
CA CYS A 6 24.96 48.39 -48.67
C CYS A 6 23.99 49.56 -48.83
N SER A 7 23.50 50.16 -47.78
CA SER A 7 23.12 51.56 -47.71
C SER A 7 23.45 52.17 -46.36
N LEU A 8 24.43 53.08 -46.38
CA LEU A 8 24.78 54.05 -45.35
C LEU A 8 23.74 55.18 -45.30
N ASN A 9 23.37 55.62 -44.10
CA ASN A 9 23.02 56.99 -43.91
C ASN A 9 23.52 57.55 -42.59
N GLN A 10 24.26 58.64 -42.72
CA GLN A 10 24.88 59.45 -41.67
C GLN A 10 23.82 60.28 -40.96
N HIS A 11 23.92 60.38 -39.64
CA HIS A 11 23.81 61.70 -38.95
C HIS A 11 24.32 61.54 -37.51
N GLY A 12 25.35 62.29 -37.21
CA GLY A 12 26.00 62.30 -35.89
C GLY A 12 25.18 63.03 -34.84
N ARG A 13 25.36 62.59 -33.62
CA ARG A 13 25.23 63.41 -32.40
C ARG A 13 25.93 62.75 -31.20
N ARG A 14 26.90 63.44 -30.69
CA ARG A 14 27.39 63.61 -29.29
C ARG A 14 27.40 62.42 -28.36
N LEU A 15 28.57 61.96 -28.01
CA LEU A 15 28.97 61.19 -26.87
C LEU A 15 28.63 61.90 -25.54
N THR A 16 27.75 61.39 -24.76
CA THR A 16 27.62 61.68 -23.33
C THR A 16 28.15 60.46 -22.55
N ARG A 17 29.26 60.64 -21.87
CA ARG A 17 29.79 59.62 -20.94
C ARG A 17 28.89 59.55 -19.75
N ILE A 18 28.20 58.43 -19.60
CA ILE A 18 27.50 58.04 -18.33
C ILE A 18 28.46 57.13 -17.59
N ALA A 19 28.94 57.60 -16.45
CA ALA A 19 29.69 56.81 -15.50
C ALA A 19 28.70 55.83 -14.81
N VAL A 20 28.84 54.54 -15.08
CA VAL A 20 28.08 53.51 -14.35
C VAL A 20 28.84 53.18 -13.08
N GLY A 21 28.34 53.73 -11.97
CA GLY A 21 28.77 53.32 -10.63
C GLY A 21 28.25 51.91 -10.30
N PHE A 22 29.16 50.96 -10.13
CA PHE A 22 28.83 49.66 -9.56
C PHE A 22 28.52 49.82 -8.07
N ILE A 23 27.25 49.82 -7.72
CA ILE A 23 26.80 49.61 -6.33
C ILE A 23 26.69 48.09 -6.13
N SER A 24 27.69 47.53 -5.47
CA SER A 24 27.60 46.12 -4.99
C SER A 24 26.59 46.02 -3.85
N ALA A 25 25.37 45.65 -4.16
CA ALA A 25 24.40 45.30 -3.15
C ALA A 25 24.75 43.90 -2.60
N PHE A 26 25.35 43.85 -1.42
CA PHE A 26 25.43 42.63 -0.63
C PHE A 26 24.00 42.27 -0.17
N ALA A 27 23.36 41.35 -0.86
CA ALA A 27 22.13 40.70 -0.36
C ALA A 27 22.53 39.77 0.80
N LEU A 28 22.28 40.19 2.02
CA LEU A 28 22.27 39.28 3.17
C LEU A 28 21.15 38.26 2.92
N LEU A 29 21.52 37.06 2.51
CA LEU A 29 20.62 35.89 2.55
C LEU A 29 20.33 35.59 4.03
N ALA A 30 19.19 36.04 4.53
CA ALA A 30 18.65 35.59 5.81
C ALA A 30 18.36 34.08 5.71
N VAL A 31 19.23 33.29 6.32
CA VAL A 31 18.96 31.85 6.51
C VAL A 31 17.73 31.76 7.44
N PRO A 32 16.64 31.11 7.04
CA PRO A 32 15.50 30.94 7.92
C PRO A 32 15.97 30.11 9.12
N ILE A 33 15.91 30.68 10.31
CA ILE A 33 16.13 29.96 11.56
C ILE A 33 14.96 28.93 11.63
N ALA A 34 15.29 27.66 11.48
CA ALA A 34 14.32 26.59 11.66
C ALA A 34 13.69 26.73 13.04
N SER A 35 12.37 26.90 13.08
CA SER A 35 11.63 26.90 14.35
C SER A 35 11.95 25.60 15.08
N PRO A 36 12.20 25.65 16.41
CA PRO A 36 12.44 24.43 17.17
C PRO A 36 11.26 23.47 16.97
N ALA A 37 11.57 22.21 16.64
CA ALA A 37 10.56 21.18 16.46
C ALA A 37 9.69 21.12 17.73
N GLN A 38 8.38 21.26 17.58
CA GLN A 38 7.48 21.08 18.69
C GLN A 38 7.72 19.71 19.33
N PRO A 39 7.79 19.62 20.67
CA PRO A 39 7.90 18.33 21.33
C PRO A 39 6.74 17.43 20.87
N PRO A 40 6.99 16.14 20.67
CA PRO A 40 5.95 15.22 20.23
C PRO A 40 4.77 15.32 21.22
N LYS A 41 3.57 15.53 20.68
CA LYS A 41 2.33 15.50 21.47
C LYS A 41 2.29 14.19 22.24
N ALA A 42 1.97 14.26 23.52
CA ALA A 42 1.69 13.07 24.30
C ALA A 42 0.61 12.24 23.56
N PRO A 43 0.77 10.91 23.48
CA PRO A 43 -0.25 10.07 22.87
C PRO A 43 -1.59 10.32 23.59
N PRO A 44 -2.71 10.34 22.87
CA PRO A 44 -4.02 10.44 23.49
C PRO A 44 -4.18 9.28 24.49
N PRO A 45 -4.90 9.49 25.60
CA PRO A 45 -5.16 8.42 26.53
C PRO A 45 -5.80 7.25 25.81
N PRO A 46 -5.47 5.98 26.19
CA PRO A 46 -6.11 4.81 25.62
C PRO A 46 -7.63 4.96 25.74
N ILE A 47 -8.33 4.61 24.69
CA ILE A 47 -9.77 4.58 24.71
C ILE A 47 -10.15 3.35 25.52
N ASP A 48 -10.86 3.55 26.63
CA ASP A 48 -11.34 2.46 27.46
C ASP A 48 -12.42 1.69 26.71
N SER A 49 -12.03 0.59 26.07
CA SER A 49 -12.93 -0.33 25.39
C SER A 49 -13.51 -1.39 26.35
N GLY A 50 -13.10 -1.39 27.62
CA GLY A 50 -13.39 -2.46 28.57
C GLY A 50 -12.72 -3.79 28.23
N PHE A 51 -11.88 -3.82 27.21
CA PHE A 51 -11.15 -5.01 26.76
C PHE A 51 -9.69 -4.95 27.23
N ASP A 52 -9.21 -6.04 27.82
CA ASP A 52 -7.81 -6.17 28.19
C ASP A 52 -6.97 -6.62 26.97
N PRO A 53 -6.23 -5.71 26.33
CA PRO A 53 -5.45 -6.04 25.14
C PRO A 53 -4.30 -7.02 25.44
N SER A 54 -3.89 -7.18 26.69
CA SER A 54 -2.83 -8.12 27.09
C SER A 54 -3.25 -9.59 26.88
N THR A 55 -4.56 -9.84 26.76
CA THR A 55 -5.11 -11.17 26.48
C THR A 55 -4.99 -11.57 25.01
N LEU A 56 -4.74 -10.62 24.11
CA LEU A 56 -4.56 -10.91 22.69
C LEU A 56 -3.23 -11.64 22.45
N ARG A 57 -3.30 -12.62 21.59
CA ARG A 57 -2.15 -13.34 21.04
C ARG A 57 -2.03 -13.05 19.56
N PRO A 58 -0.83 -13.24 18.96
CA PRO A 58 -0.72 -13.18 17.51
C PRO A 58 -1.77 -14.07 16.85
N PHE A 59 -2.42 -13.59 15.80
CA PHE A 59 -3.37 -14.40 15.03
C PHE A 59 -2.71 -15.69 14.51
N THR A 60 -1.40 -15.68 14.37
CA THR A 60 -0.55 -16.82 13.99
C THR A 60 -0.25 -17.79 15.12
N ASP A 61 -0.73 -17.57 16.33
CA ASP A 61 -0.53 -18.48 17.48
C ASP A 61 -1.31 -19.80 17.32
N GLY A 62 -2.36 -19.80 16.52
CA GLY A 62 -3.18 -20.99 16.24
C GLY A 62 -4.21 -21.31 17.33
N ALA A 63 -4.23 -20.59 18.45
CA ALA A 63 -5.22 -20.77 19.49
C ALA A 63 -6.61 -20.33 19.00
N PRO A 64 -7.68 -21.12 19.22
CA PRO A 64 -9.02 -20.73 18.78
C PRO A 64 -9.48 -19.46 19.51
N TYR A 65 -10.14 -18.59 18.78
CA TYR A 65 -10.79 -17.40 19.34
C TYR A 65 -12.23 -17.74 19.76
N LEU A 66 -12.61 -17.36 20.98
CA LEU A 66 -13.90 -17.70 21.56
C LEU A 66 -14.20 -19.22 21.49
N ASP A 67 -13.16 -20.04 21.69
CA ASP A 67 -13.17 -21.50 21.70
C ASP A 67 -13.67 -22.21 20.43
N GLN A 68 -14.05 -21.46 19.39
CA GLN A 68 -14.67 -22.04 18.19
C GLN A 68 -14.15 -21.45 16.87
N HIS A 69 -13.49 -20.30 16.89
CA HIS A 69 -13.03 -19.63 15.68
C HIS A 69 -11.54 -19.85 15.49
N GLU A 70 -11.21 -20.65 14.51
CA GLU A 70 -9.84 -21.01 14.17
C GLU A 70 -9.02 -19.79 13.74
N THR A 71 -7.91 -19.50 14.42
CA THR A 71 -6.90 -18.52 14.03
C THR A 71 -5.86 -19.17 13.09
N GLY A 72 -4.70 -18.53 12.91
CA GLY A 72 -3.75 -18.91 11.87
C GLY A 72 -4.13 -18.32 10.50
N LEU A 73 -3.17 -18.18 9.60
CA LEU A 73 -3.35 -17.46 8.33
C LEU A 73 -4.11 -18.28 7.28
N TYR A 74 -4.10 -19.62 7.40
CA TYR A 74 -4.66 -20.55 6.41
C TYR A 74 -5.51 -21.63 7.09
N PRO A 75 -6.30 -22.39 6.31
CA PRO A 75 -7.17 -23.44 6.85
C PRO A 75 -6.44 -24.45 7.76
N GLY A 76 -7.12 -24.91 8.81
CA GLY A 76 -6.58 -25.85 9.79
C GLY A 76 -5.64 -25.19 10.79
N GLY A 77 -5.82 -23.91 11.11
CA GLY A 77 -5.00 -23.15 12.06
C GLY A 77 -3.54 -22.97 11.64
N ARG A 78 -3.23 -23.15 10.37
CA ARG A 78 -1.87 -23.14 9.84
C ARG A 78 -1.44 -21.73 9.46
N ASN A 79 -0.11 -21.48 9.59
CA ASN A 79 0.49 -20.24 9.10
C ASN A 79 1.18 -20.44 7.73
N GLY A 80 1.45 -21.67 7.35
CA GLY A 80 2.00 -22.02 6.05
C GLY A 80 0.93 -22.15 4.97
N MET A 81 1.15 -21.51 3.85
CA MET A 81 0.27 -21.59 2.67
C MET A 81 0.14 -23.04 2.20
N PRO A 82 -1.08 -23.55 1.93
CA PRO A 82 -1.29 -24.89 1.39
C PRO A 82 -0.55 -25.09 0.06
N ALA A 83 0.11 -26.23 -0.11
CA ALA A 83 0.98 -26.49 -1.24
C ALA A 83 0.27 -26.37 -2.61
N ALA A 84 -0.99 -26.79 -2.70
CA ALA A 84 -1.77 -26.65 -3.95
C ALA A 84 -2.03 -25.18 -4.29
N HIS A 85 -2.39 -24.38 -3.29
CA HIS A 85 -2.63 -22.93 -3.46
C HIS A 85 -1.34 -22.21 -3.83
N ARG A 86 -0.23 -22.55 -3.19
CA ARG A 86 1.11 -22.02 -3.54
C ARG A 86 1.47 -22.30 -4.99
N ARG A 87 1.37 -23.57 -5.44
CA ARG A 87 1.65 -23.92 -6.84
C ARG A 87 0.76 -23.16 -7.82
N ALA A 88 -0.50 -22.93 -7.47
CA ALA A 88 -1.38 -22.10 -8.30
C ALA A 88 -0.87 -20.64 -8.38
N GLY A 89 -0.47 -20.06 -7.25
CA GLY A 89 0.14 -18.73 -7.20
C GLY A 89 1.43 -18.63 -8.01
N GLU A 90 2.30 -19.62 -7.92
CA GLU A 90 3.54 -19.68 -8.70
C GLU A 90 3.28 -19.75 -10.22
N ARG A 91 2.28 -20.54 -10.65
CA ARG A 91 1.84 -20.52 -12.07
C ARG A 91 1.31 -19.16 -12.49
N VAL A 92 0.50 -18.51 -11.66
CA VAL A 92 0.00 -17.15 -11.94
C VAL A 92 1.16 -16.16 -12.00
N ALA A 93 2.06 -16.19 -11.04
CA ALA A 93 3.22 -15.31 -10.94
C ALA A 93 4.17 -15.42 -12.16
N SER A 94 4.38 -16.64 -12.68
CA SER A 94 5.23 -16.86 -13.86
C SER A 94 4.68 -16.21 -15.14
N THR A 95 3.42 -15.76 -15.14
CA THR A 95 2.81 -15.03 -16.26
C THR A 95 2.94 -13.51 -16.13
N ILE A 96 3.44 -12.99 -14.99
CA ILE A 96 3.69 -11.56 -14.78
C ILE A 96 4.96 -11.18 -15.53
N ARG A 97 4.86 -10.15 -16.35
CA ARG A 97 5.95 -9.63 -17.18
C ARG A 97 5.75 -8.15 -17.47
N PRO A 98 6.78 -7.43 -17.92
CA PRO A 98 6.62 -6.05 -18.36
C PRO A 98 5.56 -5.93 -19.47
N LEU A 99 4.65 -4.98 -19.32
CA LEU A 99 3.59 -4.69 -20.30
C LEU A 99 3.71 -3.24 -20.80
N ASP A 100 3.42 -3.05 -22.09
CA ASP A 100 3.22 -1.71 -22.67
C ASP A 100 1.92 -1.07 -22.15
N THR A 101 1.66 0.17 -22.51
CA THR A 101 0.44 0.88 -22.10
C THR A 101 -0.85 0.27 -22.66
N GLY A 102 -0.77 -0.55 -23.68
CA GLY A 102 -1.89 -1.35 -24.24
C GLY A 102 -2.09 -2.70 -23.53
N GLY A 103 -1.20 -3.06 -22.59
CA GLY A 103 -1.25 -4.33 -21.86
C GLY A 103 -0.63 -5.52 -22.63
N LYS A 104 0.15 -5.25 -23.66
CA LYS A 104 0.91 -6.29 -24.39
C LYS A 104 2.31 -6.45 -23.79
N PRO A 105 2.88 -7.66 -23.84
CA PRO A 105 4.26 -7.89 -23.39
C PRO A 105 5.27 -6.97 -24.08
N ASP A 106 6.13 -6.31 -23.28
CA ASP A 106 7.18 -5.43 -23.74
C ASP A 106 8.34 -5.43 -22.72
N ASP A 107 9.29 -6.32 -22.93
CA ASP A 107 10.42 -6.49 -21.99
C ASP A 107 11.42 -5.31 -22.07
N GLN A 108 11.38 -4.47 -23.13
CA GLN A 108 12.31 -3.36 -23.31
C GLN A 108 11.83 -2.06 -22.67
N ALA A 109 10.57 -1.70 -22.83
CA ALA A 109 10.01 -0.43 -22.36
C ALA A 109 8.81 -0.58 -21.43
N GLY A 110 8.23 -1.79 -21.35
CA GLY A 110 7.08 -2.11 -20.53
C GLY A 110 7.34 -1.98 -19.02
N ARG A 111 6.26 -2.11 -18.24
CA ARG A 111 6.29 -2.04 -16.78
C ARG A 111 5.54 -3.19 -16.12
N ILE A 112 5.98 -3.58 -14.94
CA ILE A 112 5.24 -4.42 -14.00
C ILE A 112 4.74 -3.47 -12.92
N LEU A 113 3.45 -3.14 -12.93
CA LEU A 113 2.89 -2.23 -11.95
C LEU A 113 2.21 -2.98 -10.81
N ALA A 114 2.62 -2.65 -9.58
CA ALA A 114 1.92 -3.01 -8.37
C ALA A 114 1.17 -1.79 -7.83
N LEU A 115 -0.13 -1.95 -7.57
CA LEU A 115 -0.97 -0.89 -7.03
C LEU A 115 -1.24 -1.12 -5.55
N VAL A 116 -1.19 -0.06 -4.75
CA VAL A 116 -1.42 -0.12 -3.30
C VAL A 116 -2.70 0.62 -2.96
N PHE A 117 -3.63 -0.05 -2.29
CA PHE A 117 -4.87 0.51 -1.76
C PHE A 117 -4.91 0.41 -0.23
N GLY A 118 -5.41 1.46 0.41
CA GLY A 118 -5.59 1.46 1.85
C GLY A 118 -5.73 2.86 2.46
N HIS A 119 -5.58 2.90 3.76
CA HIS A 119 -5.77 4.08 4.61
C HIS A 119 -4.44 4.78 4.97
N SER A 120 -4.44 5.66 5.99
CA SER A 120 -3.26 6.46 6.37
C SER A 120 -2.02 5.63 6.71
N ASN A 121 -2.17 4.59 7.52
CA ASN A 121 -1.03 3.73 7.87
C ASN A 121 -0.49 3.02 6.63
N CYS A 122 -1.37 2.48 5.79
CA CYS A 122 -0.98 1.91 4.52
C CYS A 122 -0.19 2.92 3.66
N SER A 123 -0.68 4.16 3.53
CA SER A 123 0.03 5.21 2.79
C SER A 123 1.44 5.47 3.33
N MET A 124 1.59 5.52 4.66
CA MET A 124 2.87 5.74 5.33
C MET A 124 3.81 4.54 5.17
N TYR A 125 3.31 3.34 5.42
CA TYR A 125 4.05 2.09 5.31
C TYR A 125 4.60 1.90 3.90
N PHE A 126 3.74 2.02 2.91
CA PHE A 126 4.16 1.80 1.53
C PHE A 126 5.03 2.93 0.97
N ARG A 127 4.94 4.14 1.49
CA ARG A 127 5.91 5.19 1.18
C ARG A 127 7.31 4.83 1.71
N ALA A 128 7.39 4.35 2.95
CA ALA A 128 8.65 3.90 3.52
C ALA A 128 9.20 2.67 2.79
N LEU A 129 8.33 1.72 2.43
CA LEU A 129 8.71 0.56 1.62
C LEU A 129 9.22 0.99 0.24
N GLN A 130 8.60 1.94 -0.44
CA GLN A 130 9.08 2.48 -1.72
C GLN A 130 10.49 3.07 -1.61
N GLN A 131 10.79 3.78 -0.52
CA GLN A 131 12.14 4.29 -0.25
C GLN A 131 13.14 3.14 -0.07
N HIS A 132 12.76 2.11 0.68
CA HIS A 132 13.57 0.90 0.86
C HIS A 132 13.82 0.17 -0.47
N LEU A 133 12.78 -0.03 -1.28
CA LEU A 133 12.90 -0.63 -2.61
C LEU A 133 13.82 0.19 -3.53
N THR A 134 13.76 1.52 -3.46
CA THR A 134 14.68 2.39 -4.22
C THR A 134 16.13 2.21 -3.79
N ALA A 135 16.40 2.05 -2.50
CA ALA A 135 17.74 1.77 -1.99
C ALA A 135 18.28 0.39 -2.43
N HIS A 136 17.39 -0.55 -2.71
CA HIS A 136 17.70 -1.93 -3.17
C HIS A 136 17.40 -2.14 -4.66
N ALA A 137 17.33 -1.09 -5.46
CA ALA A 137 16.95 -1.15 -6.88
C ALA A 137 17.84 -2.10 -7.72
N ALA A 138 19.09 -2.30 -7.30
CA ALA A 138 20.01 -3.24 -7.97
C ALA A 138 19.57 -4.72 -7.85
N GLU A 139 18.78 -5.06 -6.83
CA GLU A 139 18.26 -6.41 -6.56
C GLU A 139 16.90 -6.65 -7.21
N LEU A 140 16.19 -5.57 -7.58
CA LEU A 140 14.84 -5.64 -8.09
C LEU A 140 14.78 -5.78 -9.61
N HIS A 141 13.66 -6.33 -10.08
CA HIS A 141 13.34 -6.33 -11.50
C HIS A 141 13.30 -4.88 -12.04
N PRO A 142 14.09 -4.53 -13.07
CA PRO A 142 14.27 -3.13 -13.49
C PRO A 142 13.00 -2.47 -14.05
N ARG A 143 11.97 -3.26 -14.35
CA ARG A 143 10.65 -2.79 -14.84
C ARG A 143 9.57 -2.80 -13.78
N PHE A 144 9.89 -3.22 -12.56
CA PHE A 144 8.95 -3.19 -11.45
C PHE A 144 8.77 -1.78 -10.90
N GLU A 145 7.53 -1.40 -10.65
CA GLU A 145 7.19 -0.14 -9.99
C GLU A 145 5.95 -0.30 -9.12
N MET A 146 5.99 0.32 -7.95
CA MET A 146 4.89 0.33 -6.99
C MET A 146 4.21 1.69 -6.99
N LEU A 147 2.89 1.71 -7.19
CA LEU A 147 2.06 2.91 -7.21
C LEU A 147 1.23 2.98 -5.93
N ASN A 148 1.56 3.90 -5.04
CA ASN A 148 0.87 4.05 -3.76
C ASN A 148 -0.35 4.97 -3.91
N ALA A 149 -1.54 4.39 -4.00
CA ALA A 149 -2.83 5.08 -4.06
C ALA A 149 -3.56 5.11 -2.71
N ALA A 150 -2.92 4.68 -1.62
CA ALA A 150 -3.50 4.74 -0.28
C ALA A 150 -3.66 6.20 0.21
N VAL A 151 -4.80 6.50 0.83
CA VAL A 151 -5.18 7.86 1.25
C VAL A 151 -5.63 7.89 2.71
N GLY A 152 -5.16 8.87 3.47
CA GLY A 152 -5.56 9.06 4.87
C GLY A 152 -7.08 9.18 5.04
N GLY A 153 -7.61 8.54 6.10
CA GLY A 153 -9.04 8.55 6.41
C GLY A 153 -9.93 7.68 5.50
N GLN A 154 -9.33 6.95 4.55
CA GLN A 154 -10.04 6.06 3.64
C GLN A 154 -9.89 4.61 4.10
N GLN A 155 -10.71 4.19 5.06
CA GLN A 155 -10.84 2.81 5.48
C GLN A 155 -11.72 2.02 4.48
N LEU A 156 -11.87 0.71 4.68
CA LEU A 156 -12.65 -0.15 3.79
C LEU A 156 -14.09 0.35 3.55
N PRO A 157 -14.85 0.86 4.55
CA PRO A 157 -16.19 1.41 4.31
C PRO A 157 -16.24 2.61 3.35
N GLN A 158 -15.11 3.31 3.15
CA GLN A 158 -15.00 4.37 2.14
C GLN A 158 -14.58 3.80 0.78
N ILE A 159 -13.64 2.85 0.78
CA ILE A 159 -13.09 2.25 -0.44
C ILE A 159 -14.15 1.41 -1.16
N VAL A 160 -14.98 0.68 -0.42
CA VAL A 160 -16.04 -0.19 -0.99
C VAL A 160 -17.13 0.56 -1.73
N ARG A 161 -17.22 1.89 -1.57
CA ARG A 161 -18.12 2.76 -2.37
C ARG A 161 -17.70 2.82 -3.84
N LEU A 162 -16.53 2.28 -4.20
CA LEU A 162 -15.97 2.19 -5.55
C LEU A 162 -15.78 3.56 -6.22
N GLN A 163 -15.64 4.61 -5.42
CA GLN A 163 -15.38 5.99 -5.82
C GLN A 163 -14.65 6.75 -4.71
N GLY A 164 -14.17 7.96 -5.01
CA GLY A 164 -13.53 8.85 -4.05
C GLY A 164 -12.00 8.73 -4.02
N PRO A 165 -11.34 9.31 -2.99
CA PRO A 165 -9.92 9.68 -3.04
C PRO A 165 -8.95 8.57 -3.39
N VAL A 166 -9.15 7.34 -2.94
CA VAL A 166 -8.27 6.19 -3.28
C VAL A 166 -8.39 5.86 -4.78
N TRP A 167 -9.61 5.82 -5.29
CA TRP A 167 -9.88 5.51 -6.70
C TRP A 167 -9.44 6.62 -7.64
N ASP A 168 -9.62 7.89 -7.22
CA ASP A 168 -9.20 9.07 -7.98
C ASP A 168 -7.67 9.13 -8.06
N LEU A 169 -6.97 8.89 -6.93
CA LEU A 169 -5.52 8.85 -6.91
C LEU A 169 -4.98 7.70 -7.76
N ALA A 170 -5.57 6.52 -7.68
CA ALA A 170 -5.19 5.38 -8.53
C ALA A 170 -5.36 5.72 -10.02
N THR A 171 -6.48 6.36 -10.40
CA THR A 171 -6.69 6.84 -11.76
C THR A 171 -5.59 7.82 -12.19
N LYS A 172 -5.33 8.82 -11.36
CA LYS A 172 -4.28 9.83 -11.62
C LYS A 172 -2.90 9.19 -11.81
N LEU A 173 -2.55 8.20 -10.97
CA LEU A 173 -1.27 7.51 -11.06
C LEU A 173 -1.14 6.69 -12.35
N ASN A 174 -2.22 6.01 -12.75
CA ASN A 174 -2.25 5.18 -13.96
C ASN A 174 -2.47 5.96 -15.26
N SER A 175 -2.75 7.28 -15.18
CA SER A 175 -2.94 8.14 -16.35
C SER A 175 -1.71 9.01 -16.64
N ARG A 176 -0.60 8.79 -15.95
CA ARG A 176 0.66 9.50 -16.24
C ARG A 176 1.23 9.03 -17.59
N PRO A 177 2.02 9.88 -18.30
CA PRO A 177 2.69 9.45 -19.52
C PRO A 177 3.50 8.16 -19.32
N GLY A 178 3.27 7.17 -20.16
CA GLY A 178 3.92 5.84 -20.08
C GLY A 178 3.31 4.87 -19.05
N TYR A 179 2.17 5.21 -18.44
CA TYR A 179 1.42 4.35 -17.50
C TYR A 179 0.02 4.10 -17.99
N SER A 180 -0.54 2.94 -17.60
CA SER A 180 -1.93 2.63 -17.87
C SER A 180 -2.49 1.61 -16.86
N ALA A 181 -3.81 1.52 -16.79
CA ALA A 181 -4.50 0.49 -16.03
C ALA A 181 -4.15 -0.93 -16.51
N ALA A 182 -3.83 -1.10 -17.80
CA ALA A 182 -3.49 -2.40 -18.37
C ALA A 182 -2.13 -2.95 -17.92
N GLN A 183 -1.26 -2.13 -17.34
CA GLN A 183 0.04 -2.55 -16.81
C GLN A 183 -0.04 -3.03 -15.36
N VAL A 184 -1.16 -2.79 -14.65
CA VAL A 184 -1.33 -3.21 -13.24
C VAL A 184 -1.56 -4.72 -13.18
N GLN A 185 -0.65 -5.44 -12.54
CA GLN A 185 -0.68 -6.90 -12.42
C GLN A 185 -0.73 -7.39 -10.97
N VAL A 186 -0.34 -6.54 -10.01
CA VAL A 186 -0.32 -6.87 -8.59
C VAL A 186 -1.08 -5.80 -7.79
N LEU A 187 -1.87 -6.23 -6.82
CA LEU A 187 -2.55 -5.36 -5.85
C LEU A 187 -2.01 -5.66 -4.45
N PHE A 188 -1.67 -4.62 -3.71
CA PHE A 188 -1.51 -4.66 -2.27
C PHE A 188 -2.72 -3.96 -1.64
N LEU A 189 -3.54 -4.70 -0.92
CA LEU A 189 -4.68 -4.17 -0.19
C LEU A 189 -4.39 -4.26 1.31
N HIS A 190 -4.05 -3.12 1.90
CA HIS A 190 -3.79 -2.99 3.32
C HIS A 190 -4.79 -1.98 3.90
N THR A 191 -5.87 -2.48 4.45
CA THR A 191 -6.99 -1.68 4.90
C THR A 191 -7.52 -2.18 6.23
N THR A 192 -8.33 -1.36 6.88
CA THR A 192 -9.03 -1.66 8.12
C THR A 192 -10.51 -1.29 7.95
N TRP A 193 -11.40 -2.00 8.61
CA TRP A 193 -12.80 -1.60 8.78
C TRP A 193 -12.92 -0.54 9.88
N HIS A 194 -12.21 -0.77 10.98
CA HIS A 194 -12.26 0.06 12.17
C HIS A 194 -11.23 1.18 12.08
N GLY A 195 -11.64 2.38 12.38
CA GLY A 195 -10.77 3.54 12.46
C GLY A 195 -11.12 4.39 13.68
N ALA A 196 -10.33 5.41 13.95
CA ALA A 196 -10.48 6.31 15.11
C ALA A 196 -11.90 6.88 15.31
N ARG A 197 -12.72 6.91 14.25
CA ARG A 197 -14.10 7.40 14.30
C ARG A 197 -15.14 6.32 14.61
N ASN A 198 -14.82 5.05 14.44
CA ASN A 198 -15.79 3.95 14.46
C ASN A 198 -15.48 2.86 15.49
N ALA A 199 -14.28 2.83 16.05
CA ALA A 199 -13.81 1.76 16.95
C ALA A 199 -14.69 1.56 18.20
N HIS A 200 -15.43 2.58 18.63
CA HIS A 200 -16.29 2.53 19.82
C HIS A 200 -17.76 2.25 19.51
N ARG A 201 -18.11 2.08 18.24
CA ARG A 201 -19.52 1.99 17.82
C ARG A 201 -19.98 0.58 17.55
N ASP A 202 -19.08 -0.38 17.56
CA ASP A 202 -19.47 -1.77 17.41
C ASP A 202 -19.97 -2.29 18.76
N PRO A 203 -21.26 -2.60 18.89
CA PRO A 203 -21.78 -3.17 20.12
C PRO A 203 -21.11 -4.53 20.42
N PRO A 204 -20.99 -4.93 21.70
CA PRO A 204 -20.56 -6.26 22.07
C PRO A 204 -21.42 -7.30 21.33
N GLY A 205 -20.79 -8.30 20.70
CA GLY A 205 -21.51 -9.38 20.02
C GLY A 205 -21.58 -9.31 18.50
N GLU A 206 -21.01 -8.30 17.85
CA GLU A 206 -21.01 -8.24 16.38
C GLU A 206 -20.04 -9.21 15.69
N PHE A 207 -19.19 -9.89 16.43
CA PHE A 207 -18.38 -10.97 15.88
C PHE A 207 -19.17 -12.29 15.90
N PRO A 208 -19.21 -13.06 14.78
CA PRO A 208 -18.40 -12.94 13.56
C PRO A 208 -19.01 -12.09 12.44
N GLN A 209 -20.26 -11.61 12.59
CA GLN A 209 -21.05 -10.99 11.52
C GLN A 209 -20.36 -9.78 10.87
N ARG A 210 -19.71 -8.94 11.68
CA ARG A 210 -18.96 -7.79 11.16
C ARG A 210 -17.78 -8.23 10.29
N MET A 211 -17.08 -9.28 10.67
CA MET A 211 -15.95 -9.79 9.89
C MET A 211 -16.41 -10.48 8.60
N GLN A 212 -17.58 -11.11 8.61
CA GLN A 212 -18.21 -11.63 7.39
C GLN A 212 -18.63 -10.50 6.44
N GLN A 213 -19.11 -9.37 6.98
CA GLN A 213 -19.37 -8.18 6.15
C GLN A 213 -18.07 -7.62 5.56
N MET A 214 -17.02 -7.50 6.37
CA MET A 214 -15.71 -7.06 5.90
C MET A 214 -15.15 -8.00 4.82
N GLN A 215 -15.32 -9.29 4.94
CA GLN A 215 -14.95 -10.27 3.90
C GLN A 215 -15.66 -9.97 2.57
N ARG A 216 -16.97 -9.70 2.60
CA ARG A 216 -17.73 -9.35 1.40
C ARG A 216 -17.27 -8.02 0.80
N ASP A 217 -16.98 -7.04 1.64
CA ASP A 217 -16.51 -5.72 1.18
C ASP A 217 -15.12 -5.80 0.55
N LEU A 218 -14.21 -6.59 1.12
CA LEU A 218 -12.91 -6.88 0.52
C LEU A 218 -13.06 -7.54 -0.85
N ALA A 219 -13.91 -8.57 -0.95
CA ALA A 219 -14.20 -9.22 -2.22
C ALA A 219 -14.75 -8.24 -3.26
N THR A 220 -15.69 -7.36 -2.86
CA THR A 220 -16.27 -6.32 -3.74
C THR A 220 -15.21 -5.36 -4.28
N VAL A 221 -14.33 -4.87 -3.42
CA VAL A 221 -13.22 -3.97 -3.83
C VAL A 221 -12.29 -4.68 -4.81
N ILE A 222 -11.89 -5.90 -4.50
CA ILE A 222 -10.94 -6.66 -5.33
C ILE A 222 -11.58 -7.04 -6.68
N GLU A 223 -12.85 -7.44 -6.70
CA GLU A 223 -13.58 -7.71 -7.95
C GLU A 223 -13.68 -6.46 -8.82
N HIS A 224 -13.92 -5.30 -8.23
CA HIS A 224 -13.89 -4.04 -8.97
C HIS A 224 -12.49 -3.75 -9.53
N CYS A 225 -11.43 -4.06 -8.79
CA CYS A 225 -10.06 -3.95 -9.30
C CYS A 225 -9.83 -4.85 -10.51
N VAL A 226 -10.36 -6.09 -10.52
CA VAL A 226 -10.24 -6.99 -11.69
C VAL A 226 -10.93 -6.38 -12.94
N LYS A 227 -12.09 -5.74 -12.76
CA LYS A 227 -12.81 -5.07 -13.86
C LYS A 227 -12.04 -3.84 -14.37
N ARG A 228 -11.36 -3.12 -13.48
CA ARG A 228 -10.64 -1.89 -13.80
C ARG A 228 -9.22 -2.14 -14.32
N TYR A 229 -8.58 -3.21 -13.87
CA TYR A 229 -7.21 -3.59 -14.19
C TYR A 229 -7.21 -4.97 -14.84
N PRO A 230 -7.37 -5.06 -16.18
CA PRO A 230 -7.65 -6.33 -16.87
C PRO A 230 -6.53 -7.37 -16.71
N ASN A 231 -5.30 -6.93 -16.46
CA ASN A 231 -4.14 -7.79 -16.26
C ASN A 231 -3.81 -8.03 -14.77
N LEU A 232 -4.67 -7.62 -13.83
CA LEU A 232 -4.47 -7.89 -12.41
C LEU A 232 -4.48 -9.40 -12.15
N LYS A 233 -3.43 -9.95 -11.59
CA LYS A 233 -3.19 -11.38 -11.42
C LYS A 233 -3.13 -11.83 -9.97
N ILE A 234 -2.55 -11.00 -9.10
CA ILE A 234 -2.28 -11.33 -7.70
C ILE A 234 -2.77 -10.19 -6.81
N ALA A 235 -3.39 -10.52 -5.68
CA ALA A 235 -3.63 -9.57 -4.61
C ALA A 235 -3.07 -10.08 -3.28
N TYR A 236 -2.21 -9.28 -2.67
CA TYR A 236 -1.73 -9.43 -1.30
C TYR A 236 -2.66 -8.64 -0.38
N ILE A 237 -3.23 -9.32 0.61
CA ILE A 237 -4.12 -8.71 1.60
C ILE A 237 -3.40 -8.68 2.93
N THR A 238 -3.39 -7.54 3.61
CA THR A 238 -2.69 -7.37 4.88
C THR A 238 -3.61 -6.73 5.91
N ALA A 239 -3.66 -7.32 7.10
CA ALA A 239 -4.29 -6.74 8.26
C ALA A 239 -3.27 -5.95 9.09
N ASP A 240 -3.72 -4.87 9.70
CA ASP A 240 -3.03 -4.27 10.84
C ASP A 240 -3.18 -5.20 12.03
N GLY A 241 -2.09 -5.84 12.46
CA GLY A 241 -2.16 -6.91 13.45
C GLY A 241 -2.53 -6.42 14.85
N PHE A 242 -1.59 -5.84 15.58
CA PHE A 242 -1.76 -5.54 16.99
C PHE A 242 -1.62 -4.05 17.29
N ARG A 243 -2.68 -3.45 17.85
CA ARG A 243 -2.74 -2.01 18.19
C ARG A 243 -3.34 -1.76 19.57
N HIS A 244 -2.98 -2.54 20.58
CA HIS A 244 -3.55 -2.41 21.92
C HIS A 244 -3.37 -1.03 22.57
N PHE A 245 -2.49 -0.18 22.00
CA PHE A 245 -2.26 1.18 22.51
C PHE A 245 -3.31 2.19 22.07
N THR A 246 -4.13 1.86 21.08
CA THR A 246 -5.09 2.78 20.48
C THR A 246 -6.51 2.62 21.01
N GLY A 247 -6.77 1.56 21.78
CA GLY A 247 -8.12 1.21 22.24
C GLY A 247 -9.04 0.69 21.14
N PHE A 248 -8.51 0.31 19.97
CA PHE A 248 -9.31 -0.28 18.88
C PHE A 248 -9.41 -1.80 18.98
N GLU A 249 -8.74 -2.40 19.92
CA GLU A 249 -8.79 -3.82 20.15
C GLU A 249 -10.07 -4.22 20.95
N PRO A 250 -10.62 -5.38 20.68
CA PRO A 250 -10.13 -6.43 19.78
C PRO A 250 -10.55 -6.28 18.30
N HIS A 251 -11.17 -5.18 17.91
CA HIS A 251 -11.79 -5.03 16.59
C HIS A 251 -10.77 -5.14 15.45
N VAL A 252 -9.66 -4.39 15.53
CA VAL A 252 -8.62 -4.42 14.48
C VAL A 252 -7.95 -5.79 14.39
N TRP A 253 -7.70 -6.44 15.52
CA TRP A 253 -7.17 -7.80 15.55
C TRP A 253 -8.13 -8.81 14.89
N ARG A 254 -9.47 -8.67 15.13
CA ARG A 254 -10.51 -9.53 14.51
C ARG A 254 -10.56 -9.41 12.99
N GLU A 255 -10.13 -8.30 12.42
CA GLU A 255 -10.12 -8.07 10.95
C GLU A 255 -9.31 -9.13 10.19
N ALA A 256 -8.34 -9.77 10.84
CA ALA A 256 -7.61 -10.89 10.27
C ALA A 256 -8.54 -12.07 9.89
N PHE A 257 -9.64 -12.27 10.59
CA PHE A 257 -10.64 -13.31 10.23
C PHE A 257 -11.27 -13.03 8.85
N ALA A 258 -11.64 -11.79 8.57
CA ALA A 258 -12.24 -11.42 7.28
C ALA A 258 -11.29 -11.73 6.12
N MET A 259 -10.01 -11.42 6.29
CA MET A 259 -8.98 -11.69 5.28
C MET A 259 -8.70 -13.18 5.15
N LYS A 260 -8.57 -13.90 6.27
CA LYS A 260 -8.44 -15.37 6.29
C LYS A 260 -9.59 -16.01 5.53
N TRP A 261 -10.82 -15.70 5.89
CA TRP A 261 -12.01 -16.34 5.29
C TRP A 261 -12.12 -16.08 3.80
N LEU A 262 -11.74 -14.86 3.34
CA LEU A 262 -11.74 -14.58 1.91
C LEU A 262 -10.69 -15.43 1.16
N ILE A 263 -9.48 -15.56 1.70
CA ILE A 263 -8.44 -16.43 1.12
C ILE A 263 -8.87 -17.92 1.20
N GLU A 264 -9.49 -18.33 2.28
CA GLU A 264 -10.02 -19.69 2.44
C GLU A 264 -11.12 -20.02 1.44
N SER A 265 -12.03 -19.09 1.14
CA SER A 265 -13.04 -19.25 0.10
C SER A 265 -12.40 -19.60 -1.24
N GLN A 266 -11.29 -18.92 -1.58
CA GLN A 266 -10.55 -19.23 -2.79
C GLN A 266 -9.86 -20.60 -2.75
N ILE A 267 -9.24 -20.95 -1.61
CA ILE A 267 -8.59 -22.26 -1.41
C ILE A 267 -9.61 -23.40 -1.50
N LYS A 268 -10.83 -23.19 -1.01
CA LYS A 268 -11.94 -24.16 -1.07
C LYS A 268 -12.57 -24.25 -2.46
N GLY A 269 -12.22 -23.36 -3.39
CA GLY A 269 -12.77 -23.32 -4.75
C GLY A 269 -14.19 -22.76 -4.82
N GLU A 270 -14.56 -21.88 -3.88
CA GLU A 270 -15.89 -21.24 -3.90
C GLU A 270 -16.04 -20.38 -5.16
N PRO A 271 -17.20 -20.45 -5.87
CA PRO A 271 -17.40 -19.75 -7.14
C PRO A 271 -17.18 -18.24 -7.05
N ASP A 272 -17.57 -17.61 -5.94
CA ASP A 272 -17.43 -16.17 -5.73
C ASP A 272 -15.97 -15.72 -5.50
N ALA A 273 -15.07 -16.65 -5.25
CA ALA A 273 -13.65 -16.43 -5.10
C ALA A 273 -12.80 -17.00 -6.26
N ALA A 274 -13.43 -17.40 -7.35
CA ALA A 274 -12.75 -17.99 -8.51
C ALA A 274 -11.72 -17.01 -9.11
N PHE A 275 -10.49 -17.49 -9.35
CA PHE A 275 -9.38 -16.67 -9.89
C PHE A 275 -8.91 -17.12 -11.28
N GLU A 276 -9.41 -18.24 -11.78
CA GLU A 276 -9.08 -18.82 -13.09
C GLU A 276 -10.34 -19.13 -13.90
N GLY A 277 -10.17 -19.27 -15.23
CA GLY A 277 -11.23 -19.69 -16.16
C GLY A 277 -12.28 -18.61 -16.42
N ALA A 278 -13.39 -19.02 -17.08
CA ALA A 278 -14.48 -18.12 -17.44
C ALA A 278 -15.25 -17.56 -16.23
N ALA A 279 -15.19 -18.25 -15.10
CA ALA A 279 -15.83 -17.83 -13.85
C ALA A 279 -14.96 -16.90 -13.00
N ARG A 280 -13.82 -16.46 -13.51
CA ARG A 280 -12.90 -15.62 -12.75
C ARG A 280 -13.59 -14.34 -12.26
N ARG A 281 -13.56 -14.13 -10.94
CA ARG A 281 -14.05 -12.92 -10.27
C ARG A 281 -12.95 -12.14 -9.56
N LEU A 282 -11.98 -12.85 -8.98
CA LEU A 282 -10.89 -12.27 -8.20
C LEU A 282 -9.53 -12.59 -8.85
N PRO A 283 -8.45 -11.91 -8.49
CA PRO A 283 -7.11 -12.38 -8.78
C PRO A 283 -6.77 -13.55 -7.83
N TRP A 284 -5.62 -14.21 -8.01
CA TRP A 284 -5.12 -15.12 -6.99
C TRP A 284 -4.82 -14.34 -5.70
N LEU A 285 -5.34 -14.83 -4.56
CA LEU A 285 -5.28 -14.14 -3.27
C LEU A 285 -4.26 -14.78 -2.34
N THR A 286 -3.54 -13.95 -1.60
CA THR A 286 -2.68 -14.39 -0.52
C THR A 286 -2.53 -13.33 0.56
N TRP A 287 -2.01 -13.75 1.70
CA TRP A 287 -1.57 -12.83 2.72
C TRP A 287 -0.34 -12.04 2.23
N GLY A 288 -0.33 -10.73 2.51
CA GLY A 288 0.91 -10.02 2.75
C GLY A 288 1.50 -10.43 4.11
N PRO A 289 2.55 -9.77 4.60
CA PRO A 289 3.09 -10.11 5.91
C PRO A 289 2.04 -9.85 7.00
N TYR A 290 1.87 -10.77 7.94
CA TYR A 290 1.08 -10.53 9.13
C TYR A 290 1.85 -9.58 10.06
N ILE A 291 1.24 -8.42 10.34
CA ILE A 291 1.89 -7.35 11.07
C ILE A 291 1.59 -7.47 12.57
N TRP A 292 2.49 -8.10 13.28
CA TRP A 292 2.50 -8.21 14.73
C TRP A 292 3.91 -8.06 15.27
N ASP A 293 4.08 -7.32 16.36
CA ASP A 293 5.37 -7.23 17.02
C ASP A 293 5.21 -7.03 18.54
N ASN A 294 5.79 -7.95 19.32
CA ASN A 294 5.73 -7.91 20.77
C ASN A 294 6.58 -6.80 21.40
N THR A 295 7.46 -6.16 20.61
CA THR A 295 8.28 -5.04 21.10
C THR A 295 7.56 -3.70 21.04
N TRP A 296 6.43 -3.64 20.36
CA TRP A 296 5.66 -2.41 20.26
C TRP A 296 5.09 -2.00 21.62
N ASN A 297 5.06 -0.70 21.85
CA ASN A 297 4.54 -0.05 23.05
C ASN A 297 3.87 1.29 22.67
N ALA A 298 3.34 2.02 23.64
CA ALA A 298 2.65 3.29 23.38
C ALA A 298 3.49 4.32 22.59
N ARG A 299 4.82 4.27 22.67
CA ARG A 299 5.72 5.15 21.92
C ARG A 299 5.95 4.68 20.47
N SER A 300 5.53 3.47 20.15
CA SER A 300 5.60 2.94 18.78
C SER A 300 4.60 3.61 17.83
N PHE A 301 3.63 4.36 18.38
CA PHE A 301 2.63 5.09 17.62
C PHE A 301 2.56 6.54 18.10
N SER A 302 2.86 7.49 17.20
CA SER A 302 3.07 8.92 17.56
C SER A 302 1.83 9.61 18.12
N ASP A 303 0.65 9.17 17.72
CA ASP A 303 -0.65 9.69 18.16
C ASP A 303 -1.62 8.55 18.59
N GLY A 304 -1.05 7.41 18.95
CA GLY A 304 -1.78 6.20 19.30
C GLY A 304 -2.31 5.42 18.08
N VAL A 305 -2.16 5.94 16.84
CA VAL A 305 -2.66 5.32 15.61
C VAL A 305 -1.57 5.18 14.56
N HIS A 306 -0.80 6.24 14.32
CA HIS A 306 0.20 6.28 13.26
C HIS A 306 1.57 5.84 13.76
N PRO A 307 2.26 4.96 13.03
CA PRO A 307 3.52 4.40 13.47
C PRO A 307 4.62 5.45 13.56
N ALA A 308 5.36 5.39 14.66
CA ALA A 308 6.61 6.12 14.82
C ALA A 308 7.74 5.47 14.00
N PRO A 309 8.89 6.15 13.78
CA PRO A 309 9.96 5.64 12.92
C PRO A 309 10.42 4.21 13.24
N GLY A 310 10.50 3.81 14.50
CA GLY A 310 10.90 2.46 14.90
C GLY A 310 9.90 1.39 14.47
N ALA A 311 8.60 1.63 14.67
CA ALA A 311 7.55 0.72 14.22
C ALA A 311 7.47 0.68 12.68
N MET A 312 7.74 1.81 12.03
CA MET A 312 7.83 1.89 10.58
C MET A 312 8.95 1.01 10.02
N ALA A 313 10.13 1.03 10.65
CA ALA A 313 11.26 0.19 10.24
C ALA A 313 10.92 -1.31 10.35
N ILE A 314 10.25 -1.73 11.44
CA ILE A 314 9.80 -3.11 11.62
C ILE A 314 8.80 -3.51 10.51
N PHE A 315 7.86 -2.62 10.17
CA PHE A 315 6.92 -2.87 9.07
C PHE A 315 7.65 -3.07 7.74
N VAL A 316 8.57 -2.17 7.38
CA VAL A 316 9.32 -2.24 6.12
C VAL A 316 10.10 -3.54 6.04
N GLU A 317 10.78 -3.92 7.13
CA GLU A 317 11.56 -5.15 7.20
C GLU A 317 10.68 -6.40 7.04
N LYS A 318 9.51 -6.45 7.69
CA LYS A 318 8.57 -7.58 7.54
C LYS A 318 8.08 -7.69 6.08
N TYR A 319 7.78 -6.57 5.41
CA TYR A 319 7.39 -6.58 4.01
C TYR A 319 8.54 -7.01 3.08
N TRP A 320 9.73 -6.46 3.30
CA TRP A 320 10.91 -6.82 2.52
C TRP A 320 11.22 -8.31 2.62
N GLN A 321 11.29 -8.83 3.84
CA GLN A 321 11.55 -10.25 4.08
C GLN A 321 10.45 -11.14 3.48
N HIS A 322 9.19 -10.74 3.62
CA HIS A 322 8.08 -11.48 3.05
C HIS A 322 8.21 -11.57 1.53
N LEU A 323 8.31 -10.43 0.85
CA LEU A 323 8.35 -10.36 -0.61
C LEU A 323 9.60 -11.02 -1.22
N THR A 324 10.75 -10.85 -0.58
CA THR A 324 12.01 -11.44 -1.11
C THR A 324 12.14 -12.94 -0.84
N ARG A 325 11.39 -13.51 0.09
CA ARG A 325 11.38 -14.96 0.39
C ARG A 325 10.21 -15.70 -0.28
N ASP A 326 9.14 -14.98 -0.63
CA ASP A 326 7.96 -15.58 -1.24
C ASP A 326 8.24 -16.04 -2.67
N SER A 327 8.05 -17.36 -2.93
CA SER A 327 8.23 -17.95 -4.27
C SER A 327 7.27 -17.37 -5.33
N VAL A 328 6.15 -16.79 -4.88
CA VAL A 328 5.17 -16.13 -5.76
C VAL A 328 5.60 -14.68 -6.09
N ALA A 329 6.26 -13.99 -5.15
CA ALA A 329 6.71 -12.61 -5.40
C ALA A 329 8.01 -12.54 -6.22
N LYS A 330 8.95 -13.44 -5.96
CA LYS A 330 10.27 -13.43 -6.60
C LYS A 330 10.27 -13.29 -8.13
N PRO A 331 9.44 -14.02 -8.90
CA PRO A 331 9.54 -14.00 -10.36
C PRO A 331 9.30 -12.63 -11.01
N TRP A 332 8.57 -11.76 -10.35
CA TRP A 332 8.22 -10.45 -10.90
C TRP A 332 8.81 -9.28 -10.11
N LEU A 333 9.26 -9.53 -8.88
CA LEU A 333 9.82 -8.49 -8.03
C LEU A 333 11.35 -8.44 -8.11
N MET A 334 12.00 -9.61 -8.09
CA MET A 334 13.47 -9.70 -8.02
C MET A 334 14.06 -9.74 -9.42
N LYS A 335 15.30 -9.29 -9.52
CA LYS A 335 16.10 -9.43 -10.74
C LYS A 335 16.29 -10.91 -11.05
N PRO A 336 16.11 -11.33 -12.31
CA PRO A 336 16.37 -12.69 -12.76
C PRO A 336 17.79 -13.15 -12.47
#